data_e451272cadda90fa047eef3b30c7842c
#
_entry.id   e451272cadda90fa047eef3b30c7842c
#
_cell.length_a   1.000
_cell.length_b   1.000
_cell.length_c   1.000
_cell.angle_alpha   90.00
_cell.angle_beta   90.00
_cell.angle_gamma   90.00
#
_symmetry.space_group_name_H-M   'P 1'
#
loop_
_entity.id
_entity.type
_entity.pdbx_description
1 polymer ?
#
loop_
_entity_poly.entity_id
_entity_poly.type
_entity_poly.pdbx_seq_one_letter_code
_entity_poly.pdbx_strand_id
1 'polypeptide(L)'
;MKNIKVIHANKEHKDFIIHANKVINNVNDTEQTNGLDLNIDKDYYCENPKFKCLVAEIDGKPVGMLLYSYFYWANDGEILWISQMFIEEEYTKCGVFFKIIEKLREENKDIKIVSCATGDENKRMQRILKYYGGHEISLKFYYKKV
;
A
#
# COMPACT_ATOMS: atom_id res chain seq x y z
N MET A 1 -21.05 8.85 12.15
CA MET A 1 -19.69 8.36 11.79
C MET A 1 -19.85 7.21 10.80
N LYS A 2 -19.17 7.24 9.67
CA LYS A 2 -19.24 6.14 8.69
C LYS A 2 -18.56 4.91 9.28
N ASN A 3 -19.19 3.74 9.11
CA ASN A 3 -18.59 2.48 9.57
C ASN A 3 -17.53 2.03 8.56
N ILE A 4 -16.26 2.15 8.95
CA ILE A 4 -15.12 1.75 8.13
C ILE A 4 -14.70 0.34 8.55
N LYS A 5 -14.76 -0.61 7.63
CA LYS A 5 -14.31 -1.98 7.80
C LYS A 5 -13.02 -2.18 7.01
N VAL A 6 -11.98 -2.71 7.66
CA VAL A 6 -10.71 -3.05 6.99
C VAL A 6 -10.52 -4.56 7.02
N ILE A 7 -10.37 -5.14 5.85
CA ILE A 7 -10.23 -6.58 5.64
C ILE A 7 -9.11 -6.89 4.66
N HIS A 8 -8.61 -8.12 4.66
CA HIS A 8 -7.75 -8.58 3.57
C HIS A 8 -8.56 -8.68 2.28
N ALA A 9 -7.96 -8.23 1.18
CA ALA A 9 -8.64 -8.22 -0.10
C ALA A 9 -9.04 -9.63 -0.55
N ASN A 10 -10.26 -9.75 -1.05
CA ASN A 10 -10.78 -10.94 -1.71
C ASN A 10 -10.95 -10.70 -3.20
N LYS A 11 -11.46 -11.69 -3.93
CA LYS A 11 -11.60 -11.61 -5.40
C LYS A 11 -12.52 -10.48 -5.89
N GLU A 12 -13.49 -10.08 -5.07
CA GLU A 12 -14.42 -8.97 -5.41
C GLU A 12 -13.70 -7.62 -5.45
N HIS A 13 -12.55 -7.49 -4.79
CA HIS A 13 -11.76 -6.27 -4.76
C HIS A 13 -10.78 -6.11 -5.93
N LYS A 14 -10.66 -7.12 -6.81
CA LYS A 14 -9.66 -7.13 -7.88
C LYS A 14 -9.70 -5.88 -8.75
N ASP A 15 -10.88 -5.51 -9.23
CA ASP A 15 -11.03 -4.35 -10.12
C ASP A 15 -10.68 -3.04 -9.40
N PHE A 16 -11.04 -2.92 -8.12
CA PHE A 16 -10.66 -1.78 -7.30
C PHE A 16 -9.15 -1.67 -7.10
N ILE A 17 -8.46 -2.78 -6.84
CA ILE A 17 -7.01 -2.81 -6.66
C ILE A 17 -6.29 -2.37 -7.94
N ILE A 18 -6.75 -2.86 -9.10
CA ILE A 18 -6.20 -2.49 -10.41
C ILE A 18 -6.42 -1.00 -10.68
N HIS A 19 -7.63 -0.49 -10.42
CA HIS A 19 -7.95 0.93 -10.55
C HIS A 19 -7.05 1.79 -9.66
N ALA A 20 -6.92 1.46 -8.39
CA ALA A 20 -6.09 2.17 -7.43
C ALA A 20 -4.62 2.22 -7.86
N ASN A 21 -4.08 1.11 -8.36
CA ASN A 21 -2.72 1.05 -8.88
C ASN A 21 -2.49 2.04 -10.04
N LYS A 22 -3.44 2.15 -10.96
CA LYS A 22 -3.35 3.10 -12.08
C LYS A 22 -3.35 4.55 -11.61
N VAL A 23 -4.21 4.88 -10.64
CA VAL A 23 -4.26 6.24 -10.07
C VAL A 23 -2.95 6.61 -9.37
N ILE A 24 -2.40 5.69 -8.56
CA ILE A 24 -1.12 5.91 -7.87
C ILE A 24 0.02 6.13 -8.87
N ASN A 25 0.10 5.34 -9.91
CA ASN A 25 1.14 5.46 -10.93
C ASN A 25 1.07 6.80 -11.65
N ASN A 26 -0.12 7.31 -11.92
CA ASN A 26 -0.31 8.64 -12.51
C ASN A 26 0.17 9.75 -11.57
N VAL A 27 -0.15 9.67 -10.26
CA VAL A 27 0.27 10.68 -9.28
C VAL A 27 1.80 10.71 -9.09
N ASN A 28 2.44 9.54 -9.13
CA ASN A 28 3.89 9.42 -8.96
C ASN A 28 4.68 9.60 -10.26
N ASP A 29 4.01 9.87 -11.39
CA ASP A 29 4.62 9.98 -12.73
C ASP A 29 5.50 8.77 -13.05
N THR A 30 5.03 7.58 -12.69
CA THR A 30 5.72 6.33 -12.96
C THR A 30 5.22 5.67 -14.24
N GLU A 31 6.14 4.97 -14.93
CA GLU A 31 5.77 4.18 -16.10
C GLU A 31 4.70 3.13 -15.74
N GLN A 32 3.60 3.14 -16.46
CA GLN A 32 2.53 2.14 -16.28
C GLN A 32 2.87 0.87 -17.04
N THR A 33 3.36 -0.13 -16.32
CA THR A 33 3.80 -1.39 -16.92
C THR A 33 2.74 -2.49 -16.91
N ASN A 34 1.54 -2.21 -16.37
CA ASN A 34 0.47 -3.20 -16.17
C ASN A 34 0.89 -4.48 -15.42
N GLY A 35 2.01 -4.42 -14.68
CA GLY A 35 2.55 -5.58 -13.99
C GLY A 35 1.57 -6.20 -12.99
N LEU A 36 0.86 -5.36 -12.21
CA LEU A 36 -0.15 -5.83 -11.28
C LEU A 36 -1.35 -6.43 -12.00
N ASP A 37 -1.86 -5.78 -13.04
CA ASP A 37 -3.01 -6.26 -13.82
C ASP A 37 -2.77 -7.65 -14.40
N LEU A 38 -1.56 -7.89 -14.92
CA LEU A 38 -1.19 -9.14 -15.56
C LEU A 38 -0.89 -10.27 -14.57
N ASN A 39 -0.46 -9.93 -13.36
CA ASN A 39 0.07 -10.90 -12.40
C ASN A 39 -0.74 -11.05 -11.12
N ILE A 40 -1.79 -10.26 -10.90
CA ILE A 40 -2.53 -10.26 -9.62
C ILE A 40 -3.11 -11.64 -9.27
N ASP A 41 -3.58 -12.39 -10.24
CA ASP A 41 -4.12 -13.73 -10.00
C ASP A 41 -3.02 -14.74 -9.64
N LYS A 42 -1.86 -14.62 -10.26
CA LYS A 42 -0.68 -15.46 -9.99
C LYS A 42 0.04 -15.09 -8.70
N ASP A 43 0.10 -13.80 -8.38
CA ASP A 43 0.95 -13.29 -7.30
C ASP A 43 0.17 -12.98 -6.01
N TYR A 44 -1.15 -12.82 -6.09
CA TYR A 44 -1.98 -12.55 -4.93
C TYR A 44 -3.11 -13.57 -4.73
N TYR A 45 -3.95 -13.80 -5.74
CA TYR A 45 -5.08 -14.74 -5.66
C TYR A 45 -4.65 -16.18 -5.91
N CYS A 46 -3.69 -16.66 -5.15
CA CYS A 46 -3.07 -17.96 -5.26
C CYS A 46 -2.80 -18.57 -3.87
N GLU A 47 -2.35 -19.82 -3.82
CA GLU A 47 -2.05 -20.51 -2.57
C GLU A 47 -0.95 -19.83 -1.74
N ASN A 48 0.08 -19.30 -2.41
CA ASN A 48 1.22 -18.64 -1.76
C ASN A 48 1.37 -17.20 -2.24
N PRO A 49 0.59 -16.25 -1.71
CA PRO A 49 0.65 -14.85 -2.12
C PRO A 49 2.02 -14.23 -1.86
N LYS A 50 2.53 -13.45 -2.82
CA LYS A 50 3.81 -12.75 -2.71
C LYS A 50 3.71 -11.42 -1.99
N PHE A 51 2.52 -10.89 -1.83
CA PHE A 51 2.24 -9.67 -1.09
C PHE A 51 0.91 -9.78 -0.36
N LYS A 52 0.66 -8.83 0.52
CA LYS A 52 -0.62 -8.68 1.23
C LYS A 52 -1.33 -7.41 0.79
N CYS A 53 -2.65 -7.42 0.86
CA CYS A 53 -3.47 -6.27 0.54
C CYS A 53 -4.60 -6.11 1.57
N LEU A 54 -4.62 -4.97 2.24
CA LEU A 54 -5.75 -4.54 3.05
C LEU A 54 -6.66 -3.64 2.22
N VAL A 55 -7.96 -3.85 2.32
CA VAL A 55 -8.98 -3.00 1.70
C VAL A 55 -9.88 -2.44 2.78
N ALA A 56 -10.10 -1.14 2.72
CA ALA A 56 -11.09 -0.45 3.55
C ALA A 56 -12.39 -0.29 2.78
N GLU A 57 -13.48 -0.68 3.42
CA GLU A 57 -14.84 -0.57 2.89
C GLU A 57 -15.69 0.38 3.74
N ILE A 58 -16.56 1.13 3.09
CA ILE A 58 -17.66 1.87 3.70
C ILE A 58 -18.95 1.40 3.04
N ASP A 59 -19.89 0.90 3.84
CA ASP A 59 -21.16 0.36 3.36
C ASP A 59 -20.98 -0.71 2.24
N GLY A 60 -19.97 -1.56 2.40
CA GLY A 60 -19.63 -2.63 1.44
C GLY A 60 -18.93 -2.16 0.17
N LYS A 61 -18.66 -0.85 0.03
CA LYS A 61 -17.92 -0.31 -1.13
C LYS A 61 -16.45 -0.14 -0.77
N PRO A 62 -15.50 -0.65 -1.55
CA PRO A 62 -14.09 -0.40 -1.33
C PRO A 62 -13.75 1.07 -1.60
N VAL A 63 -13.04 1.71 -0.66
CA VAL A 63 -12.70 3.13 -0.70
C VAL A 63 -11.24 3.41 -0.43
N GLY A 64 -10.49 2.40 -0.02
CA GLY A 64 -9.06 2.52 0.21
C GLY A 64 -8.37 1.17 0.20
N MET A 65 -7.07 1.17 -0.08
CA MET A 65 -6.24 -0.04 -0.02
C MET A 65 -4.82 0.26 0.43
N LEU A 66 -4.14 -0.78 0.91
CA LEU A 66 -2.72 -0.77 1.21
C LEU A 66 -2.12 -2.11 0.77
N LEU A 67 -1.17 -2.07 -0.17
CA LEU A 67 -0.35 -3.19 -0.55
C LEU A 67 0.96 -3.18 0.23
N TYR A 68 1.34 -4.32 0.78
CA TYR A 68 2.57 -4.47 1.52
C TYR A 68 3.15 -5.88 1.39
N SER A 69 4.45 -5.96 1.62
CA SER A 69 5.20 -7.21 1.65
C SER A 69 6.30 -7.13 2.70
N TYR A 70 7.03 -8.21 2.87
CA TYR A 70 8.14 -8.26 3.80
C TYR A 70 9.42 -8.53 3.03
N PHE A 71 10.51 -7.90 3.46
CA PHE A 71 11.84 -8.27 3.02
C PHE A 71 12.82 -8.28 4.20
N TYR A 72 13.93 -8.96 4.03
CA TYR A 72 14.95 -9.07 5.05
C TYR A 72 16.14 -8.16 4.72
N TRP A 73 16.44 -7.24 5.62
CA TRP A 73 17.62 -6.41 5.55
C TRP A 73 18.62 -6.90 6.58
N ALA A 74 19.85 -7.22 6.18
CA ALA A 74 20.83 -7.87 7.05
C ALA A 74 21.12 -7.15 8.37
N ASN A 75 21.10 -5.81 8.35
CA ASN A 75 21.38 -5.01 9.55
C ASN A 75 20.16 -4.83 10.47
N ASP A 76 18.96 -4.88 9.94
CA ASP A 76 17.74 -4.49 10.64
C ASP A 76 16.74 -5.64 10.84
N GLY A 77 16.95 -6.77 10.15
CA GLY A 77 16.05 -7.90 10.17
C GLY A 77 14.87 -7.75 9.20
N GLU A 78 13.73 -8.28 9.57
CA GLU A 78 12.52 -8.22 8.74
C GLU A 78 11.91 -6.81 8.73
N ILE A 79 11.67 -6.30 7.53
CA ILE A 79 11.09 -4.98 7.28
C ILE A 79 9.76 -5.16 6.57
N LEU A 80 8.74 -4.43 7.03
CA LEU A 80 7.48 -4.29 6.31
C LEU A 80 7.63 -3.19 5.26
N TRP A 81 7.43 -3.55 4.01
CA TRP A 81 7.49 -2.64 2.87
C TRP A 81 6.08 -2.32 2.37
N ILE A 82 5.69 -1.05 2.49
CA ILE A 82 4.45 -0.56 1.88
C ILE A 82 4.74 -0.19 0.44
N SER A 83 4.21 -0.98 -0.50
CA SER A 83 4.38 -0.73 -1.93
C SER A 83 3.40 0.29 -2.46
N GLN A 84 2.15 0.27 -1.97
CA GLN A 84 1.12 1.20 -2.40
C GLN A 84 0.12 1.50 -1.29
N MET A 85 -0.34 2.73 -1.23
CA MET A 85 -1.41 3.22 -0.38
C MET A 85 -2.33 4.11 -1.22
N PHE A 86 -3.62 3.80 -1.21
CA PHE A 86 -4.63 4.53 -1.97
C PHE A 86 -5.88 4.76 -1.13
N ILE A 87 -6.45 5.94 -1.25
CA ILE A 87 -7.76 6.26 -0.71
C ILE A 87 -8.48 7.11 -1.75
N GLU A 88 -9.71 6.74 -2.09
CA GLU A 88 -10.56 7.54 -2.96
C GLU A 88 -10.67 8.98 -2.43
N GLU A 89 -10.57 9.95 -3.30
CA GLU A 89 -10.44 11.37 -2.94
C GLU A 89 -11.55 11.86 -2.01
N GLU A 90 -12.78 11.46 -2.28
CA GLU A 90 -13.95 11.82 -1.47
C GLU A 90 -13.94 11.28 -0.04
N TYR A 91 -13.10 10.26 0.25
CA TYR A 91 -12.98 9.60 1.55
C TYR A 91 -11.69 9.93 2.30
N THR A 92 -10.84 10.78 1.76
CA THR A 92 -9.53 11.10 2.36
C THR A 92 -9.60 11.77 3.74
N LYS A 93 -10.73 12.43 4.06
CA LYS A 93 -10.97 13.07 5.35
C LYS A 93 -11.86 12.26 6.30
N CYS A 94 -12.18 11.03 5.93
CA CYS A 94 -13.12 10.18 6.69
C CYS A 94 -12.45 9.25 7.71
N GLY A 95 -11.12 9.35 7.90
CA GLY A 95 -10.40 8.48 8.83
C GLY A 95 -10.00 7.12 8.27
N VAL A 96 -10.21 6.87 6.98
CA VAL A 96 -9.87 5.61 6.31
C VAL A 96 -8.38 5.26 6.48
N PHE A 97 -7.50 6.24 6.30
CA PHE A 97 -6.06 6.05 6.48
C PHE A 97 -5.73 5.47 7.86
N PHE A 98 -6.26 6.08 8.91
CA PHE A 98 -5.98 5.66 10.28
C PHE A 98 -6.48 4.25 10.57
N LYS A 99 -7.63 3.87 10.02
CA LYS A 99 -8.17 2.52 10.19
C LYS A 99 -7.35 1.46 9.48
N ILE A 100 -6.81 1.76 8.30
CA ILE A 100 -5.89 0.85 7.58
C ILE A 100 -4.60 0.69 8.38
N ILE A 101 -4.00 1.78 8.86
CA ILE A 101 -2.76 1.73 9.66
C ILE A 101 -2.97 1.02 11.01
N GLU A 102 -4.10 1.23 11.66
CA GLU A 102 -4.47 0.52 12.88
C GLU A 102 -4.47 -1.00 12.65
N LYS A 103 -5.17 -1.46 11.60
CA LYS A 103 -5.22 -2.86 11.21
C LYS A 103 -3.83 -3.43 10.87
N LEU A 104 -3.04 -2.68 10.10
CA LEU A 104 -1.67 -3.07 9.76
C LEU A 104 -0.82 -3.28 11.02
N ARG A 105 -0.90 -2.38 12.00
CA ARG A 105 -0.15 -2.48 13.26
C ARG A 105 -0.60 -3.65 14.11
N GLU A 106 -1.91 -3.89 14.20
CA GLU A 106 -2.47 -5.01 14.96
C GLU A 106 -1.95 -6.36 14.46
N GLU A 107 -1.83 -6.50 13.15
CA GLU A 107 -1.38 -7.74 12.52
C GLU A 107 0.15 -7.89 12.44
N ASN A 108 0.92 -6.84 12.74
CA ASN A 108 2.38 -6.79 12.57
C ASN A 108 3.10 -6.27 13.82
N LYS A 109 2.69 -6.72 15.01
CA LYS A 109 3.23 -6.23 16.29
C LYS A 109 4.73 -6.48 16.48
N ASP A 110 5.27 -7.51 15.83
CA ASP A 110 6.68 -7.88 15.94
C ASP A 110 7.59 -7.13 14.96
N ILE A 111 7.02 -6.46 13.97
CA ILE A 111 7.77 -5.66 13.01
C ILE A 111 8.23 -4.34 13.65
N LYS A 112 9.52 -4.04 13.56
CA LYS A 112 10.13 -2.83 14.11
C LYS A 112 10.30 -1.71 13.09
N ILE A 113 10.43 -2.05 11.81
CA ILE A 113 10.69 -1.09 10.74
C ILE A 113 9.62 -1.23 9.66
N VAL A 114 9.02 -0.10 9.33
CA VAL A 114 8.12 0.05 8.20
C VAL A 114 8.76 1.03 7.24
N SER A 115 8.85 0.68 5.98
CA SER A 115 9.42 1.53 4.94
C SER A 115 8.50 1.62 3.73
N CYS A 116 8.66 2.68 2.97
CA CYS A 116 7.96 2.90 1.70
C CYS A 116 8.76 3.86 0.83
N ALA A 117 8.42 3.91 -0.44
CA ALA A 117 8.90 4.94 -1.36
C ALA A 117 7.72 5.79 -1.84
N THR A 118 7.97 7.05 -2.09
CA THR A 118 7.00 7.95 -2.71
C THR A 118 7.70 8.90 -3.68
N GLY A 119 7.00 9.31 -4.73
CA GLY A 119 7.54 10.26 -5.71
C GLY A 119 7.70 11.67 -5.15
N ASP A 120 8.62 12.44 -5.74
CA ASP A 120 8.89 13.83 -5.34
C ASP A 120 7.66 14.73 -5.45
N GLU A 121 6.76 14.44 -6.39
CA GLU A 121 5.53 15.19 -6.60
C GLU A 121 4.44 14.86 -5.58
N ASN A 122 4.53 13.72 -4.88
CA ASN A 122 3.52 13.30 -3.91
C ASN A 122 3.74 13.95 -2.53
N LYS A 123 3.61 15.27 -2.49
CA LYS A 123 3.82 16.09 -1.28
C LYS A 123 2.90 15.72 -0.13
N ARG A 124 1.70 15.23 -0.45
CA ARG A 124 0.75 14.79 0.56
C ARG A 124 1.27 13.57 1.32
N MET A 125 1.72 12.54 0.60
CA MET A 125 2.26 11.32 1.23
C MET A 125 3.53 11.64 2.02
N GLN A 126 4.42 12.49 1.50
CA GLN A 126 5.62 12.94 2.21
C GLN A 126 5.28 13.60 3.56
N ARG A 127 4.25 14.45 3.61
CA ARG A 127 3.79 15.07 4.87
C ARG A 127 3.24 14.04 5.86
N ILE A 128 2.47 13.07 5.38
CA ILE A 128 1.94 11.98 6.22
C ILE A 128 3.08 11.17 6.82
N LEU A 129 4.06 10.78 6.01
CA LEU A 129 5.21 10.01 6.47
C LEU A 129 6.02 10.76 7.54
N LYS A 130 6.26 12.05 7.35
CA LYS A 130 6.94 12.92 8.34
C LYS A 130 6.12 13.04 9.64
N TYR A 131 4.81 13.17 9.54
CA TYR A 131 3.93 13.22 10.70
C TYR A 131 4.03 11.96 11.57
N TYR A 132 4.20 10.78 10.95
CA TYR A 132 4.42 9.52 11.66
C TYR A 132 5.86 9.29 12.12
N GLY A 133 6.73 10.30 12.03
CA GLY A 133 8.12 10.20 12.47
C GLY A 133 9.05 9.56 11.46
N GLY A 134 8.60 9.34 10.24
CA GLY A 134 9.44 8.87 9.14
C GLY A 134 10.47 9.92 8.75
N HIS A 135 11.67 9.47 8.42
CA HIS A 135 12.72 10.32 7.87
C HIS A 135 13.17 9.79 6.50
N GLU A 136 13.55 10.70 5.65
CA GLU A 136 14.08 10.38 4.33
C GLU A 136 15.47 9.78 4.46
N ILE A 137 15.69 8.68 3.75
CA ILE A 137 17.02 8.09 3.61
C ILE A 137 17.52 8.27 2.19
N SER A 138 18.80 8.60 2.03
CA SER A 138 19.42 8.77 0.73
C SER A 138 20.00 7.43 0.24
N LEU A 139 19.18 6.65 -0.44
CA LEU A 139 19.59 5.42 -1.11
C LEU A 139 19.44 5.57 -2.62
N LYS A 140 20.38 5.01 -3.37
CA LYS A 140 20.28 4.91 -4.82
C LYS A 140 19.85 3.50 -5.20
N PHE A 141 18.70 3.37 -5.84
CA PHE A 141 18.23 2.12 -6.40
C PHE A 141 18.60 2.04 -7.87
N TYR A 142 19.20 0.93 -8.25
CA TYR A 142 19.51 0.63 -9.65
C TYR A 142 18.48 -0.37 -10.15
N TYR A 143 17.85 -0.05 -11.25
CA TYR A 143 16.75 -0.82 -11.80
C TYR A 143 17.06 -1.23 -13.26
N LYS A 144 16.91 -2.52 -13.55
CA LYS A 144 17.05 -3.07 -14.90
C LYS A 144 15.94 -4.11 -15.13
N LYS A 145 15.16 -3.93 -16.16
CA LYS A 145 14.32 -4.99 -16.70
C LYS A 145 15.19 -6.05 -17.39
N VAL A 146 15.00 -7.27 -17.06
CA VAL A 146 15.68 -8.44 -17.64
C VAL A 146 14.72 -9.27 -18.48
#